data_94d8616f5402feb133f0abe80ffeed16
#
_entry.id   94d8616f5402feb133f0abe80ffeed16
#
_cell.length_a   1.000
_cell.length_b   1.000
_cell.length_c   1.000
_cell.angle_alpha   90.00
_cell.angle_beta   90.00
_cell.angle_gamma   90.00
#
_symmetry.space_group_name_H-M   'P 1'
#
loop_
_entity.id
_entity.type
_entity.pdbx_description
1 polymer ?
#
loop_
_entity_poly.entity_id
_entity_poly.type
_entity_poly.pdbx_seq_one_letter_code
_entity_poly.pdbx_strand_id
1 'polypeptide(L)'
;VEDKPRVEPATIEDLPALTELVMELFAISGDFTPDRATQERGLQLVLEQPSRGRIFVIRNRDRIFGMVNLLFTISTARGGFVILMEDVVIHPQHRGQGYGSMLLKYVIDFAKQKQFKRITLLTDRISAESQTFFQKNGFDYSNMIPMRRIID
;
A
#
# COMPACT_ATOMS: atom_id res chain seq x y z
N VAL A 1 26.88 3.00 -14.83
CA VAL A 1 26.21 2.38 -13.68
C VAL A 1 24.71 2.41 -13.93
N GLU A 2 24.10 1.25 -14.04
CA GLU A 2 22.66 1.17 -14.14
C GLU A 2 22.03 1.60 -12.82
N ASP A 3 21.07 2.51 -12.91
CA ASP A 3 20.26 2.87 -11.77
C ASP A 3 19.31 1.74 -11.44
N LYS A 4 19.39 1.27 -10.21
CA LYS A 4 18.50 0.22 -9.73
C LYS A 4 17.31 0.82 -9.01
N PRO A 5 16.11 0.25 -9.17
CA PRO A 5 14.98 0.66 -8.36
C PRO A 5 15.28 0.49 -6.87
N ARG A 6 14.79 1.42 -6.08
CA ARG A 6 14.93 1.34 -4.63
C ARG A 6 13.61 1.62 -3.96
N VAL A 7 13.39 0.97 -2.82
CA VAL A 7 12.23 1.21 -1.96
C VAL A 7 12.65 2.10 -0.81
N GLU A 8 11.87 3.14 -0.55
CA GLU A 8 12.16 4.09 0.53
C GLU A 8 10.88 4.79 0.99
N PRO A 9 10.90 5.42 2.17
CA PRO A 9 9.75 6.21 2.61
C PRO A 9 9.46 7.37 1.65
N ALA A 10 8.17 7.61 1.41
CA ALA A 10 7.73 8.78 0.66
C ALA A 10 7.83 10.04 1.52
N THR A 11 7.95 11.18 0.85
CA THR A 11 7.93 12.50 1.49
C THR A 11 6.79 13.32 0.90
N ILE A 12 6.56 14.51 1.47
CA ILE A 12 5.48 15.40 1.00
C ILE A 12 5.69 15.86 -0.45
N GLU A 13 6.93 15.94 -0.91
CA GLU A 13 7.25 16.27 -2.29
C GLU A 13 6.76 15.20 -3.27
N ASP A 14 6.55 13.98 -2.80
CA ASP A 14 6.07 12.88 -3.62
C ASP A 14 4.55 12.88 -3.80
N LEU A 15 3.84 13.76 -3.12
CA LEU A 15 2.38 13.77 -3.10
C LEU A 15 1.73 13.76 -4.51
N PRO A 16 2.18 14.55 -5.48
CA PRO A 16 1.59 14.51 -6.82
C PRO A 16 1.71 13.13 -7.49
N ALA A 17 2.89 12.50 -7.40
CA ALA A 17 3.10 11.18 -7.99
C ALA A 17 2.28 10.10 -7.29
N LEU A 18 2.17 10.16 -5.97
CA LEU A 18 1.35 9.24 -5.18
C LEU A 18 -0.13 9.36 -5.56
N THR A 19 -0.61 10.59 -5.72
CA THR A 19 -2.00 10.87 -6.09
C THR A 19 -2.33 10.24 -7.44
N GLU A 20 -1.43 10.37 -8.43
CA GLU A 20 -1.63 9.76 -9.74
C GLU A 20 -1.73 8.23 -9.63
N LEU A 21 -0.86 7.60 -8.85
CA LEU A 21 -0.89 6.14 -8.67
C LEU A 21 -2.18 5.66 -8.03
N VAL A 22 -2.64 6.35 -6.98
CA VAL A 22 -3.88 5.98 -6.28
C VAL A 22 -5.10 6.20 -7.18
N MET A 23 -5.14 7.30 -7.93
CA MET A 23 -6.23 7.55 -8.86
C MET A 23 -6.30 6.46 -9.94
N GLU A 24 -5.15 6.01 -10.44
CA GLU A 24 -5.10 4.93 -11.40
C GLU A 24 -5.59 3.61 -10.81
N LEU A 25 -5.19 3.30 -9.58
CA LEU A 25 -5.69 2.13 -8.87
C LEU A 25 -7.21 2.17 -8.74
N PHE A 26 -7.77 3.31 -8.36
CA PHE A 26 -9.21 3.44 -8.15
C PHE A 26 -10.00 3.43 -9.46
N ALA A 27 -9.39 3.85 -10.56
CA ALA A 27 -10.03 3.82 -11.88
C ALA A 27 -10.36 2.38 -12.34
N ILE A 28 -9.56 1.40 -11.89
CA ILE A 28 -9.78 -0.01 -12.24
C ILE A 28 -10.50 -0.78 -11.13
N SER A 29 -10.65 -0.18 -9.95
CA SER A 29 -11.39 -0.79 -8.85
C SER A 29 -12.88 -0.56 -9.01
N GLY A 30 -13.70 -1.58 -8.75
CA GLY A 30 -15.15 -1.44 -8.75
C GLY A 30 -15.70 -0.83 -7.46
N ASP A 31 -14.85 -0.56 -6.48
CA ASP A 31 -15.25 -0.17 -5.12
C ASP A 31 -15.05 1.33 -4.83
N PHE A 32 -14.21 2.02 -5.59
CA PHE A 32 -13.86 3.41 -5.35
C PHE A 32 -13.97 4.25 -6.62
N THR A 33 -14.19 5.55 -6.43
CA THR A 33 -14.26 6.52 -7.51
C THR A 33 -13.03 7.44 -7.46
N PRO A 34 -12.29 7.57 -8.57
CA PRO A 34 -11.17 8.51 -8.62
C PRO A 34 -11.64 9.95 -8.42
N ASP A 35 -11.01 10.65 -7.51
CA ASP A 35 -11.24 12.06 -7.24
C ASP A 35 -9.95 12.64 -6.67
N ARG A 36 -9.25 13.43 -7.50
CA ARG A 36 -7.92 13.93 -7.16
C ARG A 36 -7.88 14.63 -5.80
N ALA A 37 -8.78 15.54 -5.54
CA ALA A 37 -8.78 16.31 -4.30
C ALA A 37 -8.95 15.41 -3.07
N THR A 38 -9.82 14.42 -3.18
CA THR A 38 -10.08 13.47 -2.09
C THR A 38 -8.87 12.59 -1.82
N GLN A 39 -8.30 11.98 -2.87
CA GLN A 39 -7.14 11.11 -2.71
C GLN A 39 -5.91 11.88 -2.24
N GLU A 40 -5.69 13.07 -2.79
CA GLU A 40 -4.58 13.92 -2.35
C GLU A 40 -4.68 14.26 -0.87
N ARG A 41 -5.87 14.62 -0.40
CA ARG A 41 -6.12 14.93 1.00
C ARG A 41 -5.83 13.73 1.90
N GLY A 42 -6.28 12.54 1.50
CA GLY A 42 -6.05 11.31 2.27
C GLY A 42 -4.56 10.96 2.36
N LEU A 43 -3.85 11.03 1.24
CA LEU A 43 -2.41 10.77 1.21
C LEU A 43 -1.63 11.77 2.06
N GLN A 44 -2.01 13.05 1.99
CA GLN A 44 -1.38 14.08 2.78
C GLN A 44 -1.56 13.84 4.28
N LEU A 45 -2.76 13.39 4.69
CA LEU A 45 -3.02 13.06 6.09
C LEU A 45 -2.07 11.97 6.60
N VAL A 46 -1.79 10.96 5.79
CA VAL A 46 -0.84 9.90 6.17
C VAL A 46 0.59 10.46 6.24
N LEU A 47 1.00 11.21 5.22
CA LEU A 47 2.37 11.76 5.17
C LEU A 47 2.68 12.69 6.34
N GLU A 48 1.68 13.39 6.85
CA GLU A 48 1.82 14.32 7.96
C GLU A 48 1.79 13.66 9.33
N GLN A 49 1.46 12.37 9.41
CA GLN A 49 1.26 11.67 10.68
C GLN A 49 2.04 10.36 10.75
N PRO A 50 3.37 10.43 10.87
CA PRO A 50 4.22 9.22 10.82
C PRO A 50 3.97 8.22 11.95
N SER A 51 3.31 8.64 13.03
CA SER A 51 2.91 7.71 14.09
C SER A 51 1.65 6.91 13.75
N ARG A 52 0.89 7.34 12.75
CA ARG A 52 -0.36 6.68 12.33
C ARG A 52 -0.24 5.89 11.04
N GLY A 53 0.80 6.13 10.27
CA GLY A 53 0.99 5.41 9.01
C GLY A 53 2.28 5.79 8.32
N ARG A 54 2.60 5.05 7.29
CA ARG A 54 3.77 5.29 6.42
C ARG A 54 3.42 4.93 5.00
N ILE A 55 3.94 5.69 4.08
CA ILE A 55 3.87 5.35 2.66
C ILE A 55 5.29 5.03 2.20
N PHE A 56 5.47 3.85 1.60
CA PHE A 56 6.71 3.50 0.94
C PHE A 56 6.51 3.55 -0.56
N VAL A 57 7.56 3.95 -1.26
CA VAL A 57 7.56 4.04 -2.72
C VAL A 57 8.67 3.19 -3.28
N ILE A 58 8.49 2.74 -4.52
CA ILE A 58 9.58 2.20 -5.31
C ILE A 58 9.83 3.19 -6.44
N ARG A 59 11.09 3.59 -6.56
CA ARG A 59 11.50 4.59 -7.54
C ARG A 59 12.83 4.24 -8.19
N ASN A 60 13.00 4.75 -9.39
CA ASN A 60 14.27 4.71 -10.11
C ASN A 60 14.63 6.16 -10.42
N ARG A 61 15.73 6.65 -9.85
CA ARG A 61 16.06 8.08 -9.81
C ARG A 61 14.92 8.84 -9.14
N ASP A 62 14.37 9.86 -9.80
CA ASP A 62 13.29 10.67 -9.24
C ASP A 62 11.91 10.18 -9.64
N ARG A 63 11.84 9.14 -10.48
CA ARG A 63 10.56 8.62 -10.97
C ARG A 63 10.01 7.53 -10.06
N ILE A 64 8.87 7.81 -9.44
CA ILE A 64 8.12 6.85 -8.63
C ILE A 64 7.23 6.04 -9.57
N PHE A 65 7.29 4.70 -9.45
CA PHE A 65 6.43 3.83 -10.24
C PHE A 65 5.67 2.79 -9.42
N GLY A 66 5.74 2.89 -8.11
CA GLY A 66 4.93 2.05 -7.22
C GLY A 66 4.88 2.62 -5.83
N MET A 67 3.86 2.18 -5.08
CA MET A 67 3.66 2.61 -3.70
C MET A 67 2.90 1.60 -2.89
N VAL A 68 2.98 1.74 -1.57
CA VAL A 68 2.13 1.05 -0.61
C VAL A 68 1.84 1.98 0.55
N ASN A 69 0.60 1.97 1.01
CA ASN A 69 0.15 2.76 2.15
C ASN A 69 -0.06 1.84 3.35
N LEU A 70 0.61 2.13 4.46
CA LEU A 70 0.51 1.36 5.70
C LEU A 70 -0.15 2.20 6.77
N LEU A 71 -1.21 1.68 7.37
CA LEU A 71 -1.88 2.31 8.49
C LEU A 71 -1.62 1.50 9.76
N PHE A 72 -1.27 2.18 10.85
CA PHE A 72 -0.92 1.53 12.11
C PHE A 72 -2.10 1.54 13.06
N THR A 73 -2.40 0.38 13.63
CA THR A 73 -3.47 0.27 14.60
C THR A 73 -3.05 -0.72 15.69
N ILE A 74 -3.93 -0.95 16.65
CA ILE A 74 -3.67 -1.81 17.80
C ILE A 74 -4.60 -3.01 17.74
N SER A 75 -4.04 -4.20 17.96
CA SER A 75 -4.81 -5.43 18.05
C SER A 75 -4.83 -5.93 19.49
N THR A 76 -6.00 -6.06 20.05
CA THR A 76 -6.15 -6.67 21.38
C THR A 76 -5.86 -8.17 21.31
N ALA A 77 -6.20 -8.80 20.18
CA ALA A 77 -5.92 -10.23 19.98
C ALA A 77 -4.43 -10.53 19.94
N ARG A 78 -3.62 -9.61 19.39
CA ARG A 78 -2.17 -9.78 19.25
C ARG A 78 -1.39 -9.09 20.36
N GLY A 79 -2.03 -8.23 21.12
CA GLY A 79 -1.39 -7.51 22.23
C GLY A 79 -0.35 -6.50 21.77
N GLY A 80 -0.55 -5.87 20.62
CA GLY A 80 0.42 -4.92 20.12
C GLY A 80 -0.03 -4.22 18.84
N PHE A 81 0.90 -3.51 18.23
CA PHE A 81 0.61 -2.78 16.98
C PHE A 81 0.55 -3.74 15.79
N VAL A 82 -0.37 -3.45 14.88
CA VAL A 82 -0.56 -4.18 13.63
C VAL A 82 -0.69 -3.18 12.48
N ILE A 83 -0.54 -3.67 11.27
CA ILE A 83 -0.60 -2.86 10.04
C ILE A 83 -1.84 -3.25 9.25
N LEU A 84 -2.58 -2.24 8.79
CA LEU A 84 -3.53 -2.38 7.69
C LEU A 84 -2.84 -1.82 6.44
N MET A 85 -2.61 -2.68 5.46
CA MET A 85 -1.92 -2.31 4.23
C MET A 85 -2.92 -1.98 3.15
N GLU A 86 -2.82 -0.79 2.58
CA GLU A 86 -3.71 -0.29 1.54
C GLU A 86 -2.93 0.25 0.35
N ASP A 87 -3.65 0.48 -0.76
CA ASP A 87 -3.12 1.18 -1.94
C ASP A 87 -1.81 0.59 -2.47
N VAL A 88 -1.75 -0.74 -2.58
CA VAL A 88 -0.61 -1.41 -3.21
C VAL A 88 -0.77 -1.28 -4.72
N VAL A 89 0.09 -0.51 -5.35
CA VAL A 89 0.00 -0.27 -6.78
C VAL A 89 1.38 -0.14 -7.42
N ILE A 90 1.54 -0.79 -8.57
CA ILE A 90 2.68 -0.62 -9.45
C ILE A 90 2.15 -0.02 -10.77
N HIS A 91 2.81 1.01 -11.26
CA HIS A 91 2.45 1.63 -12.53
C HIS A 91 2.37 0.56 -13.64
N PRO A 92 1.35 0.60 -14.52
CA PRO A 92 1.14 -0.45 -15.53
C PRO A 92 2.37 -0.77 -16.38
N GLN A 93 3.16 0.25 -16.73
CA GLN A 93 4.34 0.08 -17.56
C GLN A 93 5.46 -0.69 -16.85
N HIS A 94 5.36 -0.88 -15.54
CA HIS A 94 6.39 -1.52 -14.72
C HIS A 94 5.91 -2.83 -14.09
N ARG A 95 4.74 -3.31 -14.47
CA ARG A 95 4.20 -4.58 -13.96
C ARG A 95 4.91 -5.78 -14.59
N GLY A 96 4.84 -6.92 -13.89
CA GLY A 96 5.42 -8.17 -14.37
C GLY A 96 6.93 -8.24 -14.24
N GLN A 97 7.56 -7.37 -13.48
CA GLN A 97 9.02 -7.30 -13.34
C GLN A 97 9.50 -7.58 -11.91
N GLY A 98 8.60 -8.01 -11.03
CA GLY A 98 8.95 -8.34 -9.65
C GLY A 98 8.98 -7.16 -8.69
N TYR A 99 8.59 -5.98 -9.11
CA TYR A 99 8.65 -4.78 -8.26
C TYR A 99 7.63 -4.81 -7.13
N GLY A 100 6.46 -5.39 -7.37
CA GLY A 100 5.47 -5.57 -6.31
C GLY A 100 5.99 -6.44 -5.18
N SER A 101 6.64 -7.55 -5.51
CA SER A 101 7.24 -8.44 -4.51
C SER A 101 8.39 -7.76 -3.77
N MET A 102 9.19 -6.95 -4.46
CA MET A 102 10.26 -6.17 -3.85
C MET A 102 9.69 -5.19 -2.82
N LEU A 103 8.60 -4.51 -3.17
CA LEU A 103 7.93 -3.57 -2.29
C LEU A 103 7.36 -4.28 -1.06
N LEU A 104 6.70 -5.42 -1.23
CA LEU A 104 6.13 -6.19 -0.12
C LEU A 104 7.22 -6.77 0.79
N LYS A 105 8.34 -7.21 0.23
CA LYS A 105 9.47 -7.67 1.04
C LYS A 105 9.97 -6.56 1.95
N TYR A 106 10.08 -5.36 1.43
CA TYR A 106 10.49 -4.20 2.23
C TYR A 106 9.50 -3.92 3.36
N VAL A 107 8.20 -4.00 3.09
CA VAL A 107 7.15 -3.83 4.09
C VAL A 107 7.26 -4.87 5.19
N ILE A 108 7.45 -6.14 4.82
CA ILE A 108 7.54 -7.24 5.77
C ILE A 108 8.79 -7.06 6.65
N ASP A 109 9.92 -6.70 6.07
CA ASP A 109 11.15 -6.45 6.82
C ASP A 109 10.97 -5.26 7.78
N PHE A 110 10.32 -4.19 7.33
CA PHE A 110 9.97 -3.05 8.19
C PHE A 110 9.08 -3.49 9.36
N ALA A 111 8.06 -4.29 9.08
CA ALA A 111 7.13 -4.76 10.11
C ALA A 111 7.85 -5.61 11.17
N LYS A 112 8.74 -6.49 10.74
CA LYS A 112 9.54 -7.31 11.67
C LYS A 112 10.46 -6.44 12.51
N GLN A 113 11.15 -5.51 11.89
CA GLN A 113 12.10 -4.63 12.58
C GLN A 113 11.41 -3.77 13.63
N LYS A 114 10.20 -3.28 13.32
CA LYS A 114 9.42 -2.45 14.24
C LYS A 114 8.52 -3.25 15.17
N GLN A 115 8.59 -4.59 15.12
CA GLN A 115 7.83 -5.48 15.99
C GLN A 115 6.32 -5.40 15.83
N PHE A 116 5.84 -5.10 14.62
CA PHE A 116 4.43 -5.24 14.30
C PHE A 116 4.05 -6.73 14.33
N LYS A 117 2.84 -7.02 14.79
CA LYS A 117 2.40 -8.40 15.06
C LYS A 117 1.64 -9.03 13.89
N ARG A 118 1.15 -8.23 12.95
CA ARG A 118 0.33 -8.74 11.84
C ARG A 118 0.24 -7.67 10.76
N ILE A 119 0.13 -8.09 9.51
CA ILE A 119 -0.24 -7.23 8.38
C ILE A 119 -1.53 -7.79 7.81
N THR A 120 -2.57 -6.96 7.73
CA THR A 120 -3.84 -7.29 7.09
C THR A 120 -4.02 -6.41 5.86
N LEU A 121 -4.61 -6.98 4.81
CA LEU A 121 -4.96 -6.20 3.62
C LEU A 121 -6.35 -6.59 3.14
N LEU A 122 -6.96 -5.71 2.36
CA LEU A 122 -8.19 -5.98 1.64
C LEU A 122 -7.86 -5.98 0.16
N THR A 123 -8.14 -7.07 -0.53
CA THR A 123 -7.89 -7.19 -1.97
C THR A 123 -9.20 -7.31 -2.72
N ASP A 124 -9.20 -6.97 -4.00
CA ASP A 124 -10.38 -7.04 -4.83
C ASP A 124 -10.89 -8.50 -4.91
N ARG A 125 -12.16 -8.68 -4.59
CA ARG A 125 -12.81 -9.99 -4.54
C ARG A 125 -12.78 -10.70 -5.89
N ILE A 126 -12.89 -9.96 -6.99
CA ILE A 126 -12.95 -10.54 -8.32
C ILE A 126 -11.61 -10.58 -9.05
N SER A 127 -10.55 -10.04 -8.46
CA SER A 127 -9.23 -10.07 -9.09
C SER A 127 -8.43 -11.28 -8.60
N ALA A 128 -8.52 -12.37 -9.34
CA ALA A 128 -7.73 -13.57 -9.05
C ALA A 128 -6.22 -13.29 -9.13
N GLU A 129 -5.82 -12.41 -10.03
CA GLU A 129 -4.41 -12.02 -10.18
C GLU A 129 -3.88 -11.36 -8.91
N SER A 130 -4.61 -10.39 -8.35
CA SER A 130 -4.23 -9.74 -7.11
C SER A 130 -4.16 -10.72 -5.95
N GLN A 131 -5.16 -11.58 -5.82
CA GLN A 131 -5.19 -12.58 -4.75
C GLN A 131 -4.01 -13.54 -4.84
N THR A 132 -3.70 -14.03 -6.04
CA THR A 132 -2.56 -14.90 -6.28
C THR A 132 -1.24 -14.20 -5.91
N PHE A 133 -1.11 -12.94 -6.28
CA PHE A 133 0.08 -12.14 -5.97
C PHE A 133 0.29 -12.07 -4.44
N PHE A 134 -0.75 -11.77 -3.68
CA PHE A 134 -0.63 -11.68 -2.23
C PHE A 134 -0.36 -13.04 -1.59
N GLN A 135 -1.01 -14.11 -2.05
CA GLN A 135 -0.74 -15.47 -1.56
C GLN A 135 0.70 -15.87 -1.80
N LYS A 136 1.24 -15.54 -2.97
CA LYS A 136 2.63 -15.81 -3.33
C LYS A 136 3.61 -15.09 -2.40
N ASN A 137 3.19 -13.98 -1.83
CA ASN A 137 4.00 -13.19 -0.89
C ASN A 137 3.69 -13.49 0.57
N GLY A 138 3.04 -14.63 0.86
CA GLY A 138 2.86 -15.13 2.21
C GLY A 138 1.57 -14.73 2.90
N PHE A 139 0.63 -14.12 2.18
CA PHE A 139 -0.67 -13.74 2.73
C PHE A 139 -1.69 -14.84 2.47
N ASP A 140 -2.46 -15.19 3.50
CA ASP A 140 -3.54 -16.17 3.41
C ASP A 140 -4.88 -15.50 3.68
N TYR A 141 -5.96 -16.11 3.19
CA TYR A 141 -7.31 -15.63 3.50
C TYR A 141 -7.57 -15.73 5.00
N SER A 142 -8.18 -14.68 5.53
CA SER A 142 -8.64 -14.68 6.90
C SER A 142 -10.07 -15.23 6.98
N ASN A 143 -10.50 -15.63 8.19
CA ASN A 143 -11.88 -16.01 8.43
C ASN A 143 -12.81 -14.82 8.67
N MET A 144 -12.27 -13.60 8.60
CA MET A 144 -13.03 -12.37 8.78
C MET A 144 -13.48 -11.83 7.44
N ILE A 145 -14.68 -11.26 7.39
CA ILE A 145 -15.17 -10.59 6.18
C ILE A 145 -15.33 -9.10 6.46
N PRO A 146 -14.99 -8.24 5.48
CA PRO A 146 -15.16 -6.81 5.65
C PRO A 146 -16.64 -6.43 5.54
N MET A 147 -17.07 -5.53 6.42
CA MET A 147 -18.38 -4.88 6.36
C MET A 147 -18.15 -3.38 6.45
N ARG A 148 -18.94 -2.60 5.70
CA ARG A 148 -18.73 -1.16 5.61
C ARG A 148 -20.06 -0.42 5.74
N ARG A 149 -20.03 0.68 6.48
CA ARG A 149 -21.12 1.66 6.50
C ARG A 149 -20.49 3.03 6.23
N ILE A 150 -20.93 3.67 5.17
CA ILE A 150 -20.41 5.01 4.81
C ILE A 150 -20.98 6.05 5.77
N ILE A 151 -20.12 6.94 6.23
CA ILE A 151 -20.46 8.07 7.09
C ILE A 151 -20.06 9.34 6.35
N ASP A 152 -20.99 10.23 6.09
CA ASP A 152 -20.70 11.51 5.43
C ASP A 152 -21.82 12.54 5.62
#